data_26cff0d0f15cdf2ee51e4824c166697f
#
_entry.id   26cff0d0f15cdf2ee51e4824c166697f
#
_cell.length_a   1.000
_cell.length_b   1.000
_cell.length_c   1.000
_cell.angle_alpha   90.00
_cell.angle_beta   90.00
_cell.angle_gamma   90.00
#
_symmetry.space_group_name_H-M   'P 1'
#
loop_
_entity.id
_entity.type
_entity.pdbx_description
1 polymer ?
#
loop_
_entity_poly.entity_id
_entity_poly.type
_entity_poly.pdbx_seq_one_letter_code
_entity_poly.pdbx_strand_id
1 'polypeptide(L)'
;MKTRLKPIIALFAGIAVISYFLHVLIGRLYYPDYQWLSQAISDLTADNAPGRSIARFFSTLYGIFSVLAMMGAYWLVRLDSQKHFKIAVLLFAIMLTTSTIGYAFFPLSESGYAGTFQDVMHMIVTALVVVLTMISMILFAISFKKTNQLKAFYSTLLAITILLFSGIGIGVISPNYFGLVERFSVYTVVLYFGFIITIVTLESGKTHEQND
;
A
#
# COMPACT_ATOMS: atom_id res chain seq x y z
N MET A 1 -12.81 23.56 8.72
CA MET A 1 -11.51 23.14 8.13
C MET A 1 -11.47 21.63 7.85
N LYS A 2 -11.82 20.75 8.79
CA LYS A 2 -11.83 19.28 8.58
C LYS A 2 -12.71 18.83 7.40
N THR A 3 -13.89 19.42 7.22
CA THR A 3 -14.85 19.06 6.14
C THR A 3 -14.28 19.35 4.74
N ARG A 4 -13.50 20.41 4.59
CA ARG A 4 -12.88 20.79 3.29
C ARG A 4 -11.68 19.92 2.92
N LEU A 5 -11.03 19.27 3.89
CA LEU A 5 -9.89 18.38 3.65
C LEU A 5 -10.29 17.01 3.14
N LYS A 6 -11.47 16.50 3.52
CA LYS A 6 -11.93 15.16 3.14
C LYS A 6 -11.95 14.88 1.65
N PRO A 7 -12.56 15.75 0.80
CA PRO A 7 -12.56 15.52 -0.66
C PRO A 7 -11.15 15.57 -1.26
N ILE A 8 -10.25 16.40 -0.71
CA ILE A 8 -8.86 16.47 -1.17
C ILE A 8 -8.13 15.17 -0.83
N ILE A 9 -8.31 14.64 0.39
CA ILE A 9 -7.72 13.38 0.82
C ILE A 9 -8.24 12.22 -0.05
N ALA A 10 -9.55 12.19 -0.31
CA ALA A 10 -10.16 11.17 -1.17
C ALA A 10 -9.64 11.27 -2.62
N LEU A 11 -9.49 12.48 -3.15
CA LEU A 11 -8.91 12.72 -4.47
C LEU A 11 -7.47 12.20 -4.55
N PHE A 12 -6.63 12.54 -3.56
CA PHE A 12 -5.25 12.06 -3.52
C PHE A 12 -5.19 10.53 -3.45
N ALA A 13 -6.04 9.90 -2.66
CA ALA A 13 -6.11 8.45 -2.61
C ALA A 13 -6.55 7.84 -3.94
N GLY A 14 -7.53 8.43 -4.62
CA GLY A 14 -7.95 8.02 -5.96
C GLY A 14 -6.81 8.11 -6.97
N ILE A 15 -6.10 9.24 -7.00
CA ILE A 15 -4.92 9.42 -7.86
C ILE A 15 -3.87 8.36 -7.54
N ALA A 16 -3.58 8.11 -6.26
CA ALA A 16 -2.60 7.11 -5.85
C ALA A 16 -2.98 5.71 -6.35
N VAL A 17 -4.20 5.25 -6.05
CA VAL A 17 -4.65 3.90 -6.44
C VAL A 17 -4.61 3.74 -7.97
N ILE A 18 -5.13 4.71 -8.71
CA ILE A 18 -5.10 4.69 -10.19
C ILE A 18 -3.65 4.65 -10.69
N SER A 19 -2.77 5.50 -10.15
CA SER A 19 -1.36 5.55 -10.55
C SER A 19 -0.66 4.21 -10.29
N TYR A 20 -0.99 3.51 -9.20
CA TYR A 20 -0.41 2.19 -8.94
C TYR A 20 -0.80 1.18 -10.03
N PHE A 21 -2.06 1.10 -10.39
CA PHE A 21 -2.50 0.18 -11.45
C PHE A 21 -1.95 0.58 -12.82
N LEU A 22 -1.84 1.89 -13.10
CA LEU A 22 -1.16 2.38 -14.31
C LEU A 22 0.33 2.03 -14.32
N HIS A 23 1.02 2.10 -13.17
CA HIS A 23 2.40 1.63 -13.04
C HIS A 23 2.56 0.20 -13.54
N VAL A 24 1.71 -0.72 -13.07
CA VAL A 24 1.80 -2.14 -13.45
C VAL A 24 1.37 -2.35 -14.90
N LEU A 25 0.25 -1.74 -15.31
CA LEU A 25 -0.30 -1.95 -16.64
C LEU A 25 0.59 -1.34 -17.74
N ILE A 26 0.96 -0.07 -17.58
CA ILE A 26 1.76 0.64 -18.59
C ILE A 26 3.22 0.19 -18.51
N GLY A 27 3.78 -0.02 -17.31
CA GLY A 27 5.14 -0.54 -17.16
C GLY A 27 5.34 -1.85 -17.91
N ARG A 28 4.37 -2.76 -17.82
CA ARG A 28 4.37 -4.02 -18.59
C ARG A 28 4.37 -3.80 -20.11
N LEU A 29 3.61 -2.84 -20.63
CA LEU A 29 3.54 -2.57 -22.09
C LEU A 29 4.88 -2.10 -22.67
N TYR A 30 5.72 -1.46 -21.84
CA TYR A 30 7.04 -0.97 -22.23
C TYR A 30 8.18 -1.92 -21.82
N TYR A 31 7.85 -3.12 -21.35
CA TYR A 31 8.83 -4.15 -21.01
C TYR A 31 8.58 -5.39 -21.88
N PRO A 32 9.27 -5.53 -23.05
CA PRO A 32 9.16 -6.71 -23.90
C PRO A 32 9.45 -7.99 -23.09
N ASP A 33 8.70 -9.04 -23.38
CA ASP A 33 8.85 -10.37 -22.77
C ASP A 33 8.63 -10.42 -21.23
N TYR A 34 8.05 -9.39 -20.63
CA TYR A 34 7.71 -9.41 -19.22
C TYR A 34 6.70 -10.51 -18.88
N GLN A 35 7.15 -11.45 -18.07
CA GLN A 35 6.38 -12.64 -17.65
C GLN A 35 5.60 -12.34 -16.35
N TRP A 36 4.42 -11.76 -16.47
CA TRP A 36 3.65 -11.28 -15.32
C TRP A 36 3.32 -12.35 -14.27
N LEU A 37 3.31 -13.64 -14.64
CA LEU A 37 3.10 -14.75 -13.69
C LEU A 37 4.31 -14.96 -12.78
N SER A 38 5.51 -14.88 -13.34
CA SER A 38 6.77 -15.22 -12.65
C SER A 38 7.58 -14.01 -12.22
N GLN A 39 7.47 -12.87 -12.93
CA GLN A 39 8.23 -11.67 -12.60
C GLN A 39 7.49 -10.76 -11.62
N ALA A 40 8.25 -10.18 -10.69
CA ALA A 40 7.78 -9.24 -9.70
C ALA A 40 7.28 -7.93 -10.30
N ILE A 41 6.42 -7.21 -9.58
CA ILE A 41 6.06 -5.82 -9.94
C ILE A 41 7.29 -4.91 -9.84
N SER A 42 8.17 -5.16 -8.86
CA SER A 42 9.42 -4.41 -8.68
C SER A 42 10.38 -4.52 -9.84
N ASP A 43 10.30 -5.61 -10.64
CA ASP A 43 11.10 -5.77 -11.86
C ASP A 43 10.80 -4.69 -12.90
N LEU A 44 9.58 -4.13 -12.92
CA LEU A 44 9.20 -3.05 -13.84
C LEU A 44 9.98 -1.74 -13.58
N THR A 45 10.49 -1.57 -12.35
CA THR A 45 11.24 -0.37 -11.93
C THR A 45 12.71 -0.66 -11.66
N ALA A 46 13.19 -1.88 -11.92
CA ALA A 46 14.60 -2.24 -11.81
C ALA A 46 15.48 -1.34 -12.68
N ASP A 47 16.76 -1.19 -12.31
CA ASP A 47 17.64 -0.25 -13.00
C ASP A 47 17.89 -0.61 -14.48
N ASN A 48 17.84 -1.89 -14.81
CA ASN A 48 17.97 -2.39 -16.17
C ASN A 48 16.63 -2.59 -16.91
N ALA A 49 15.48 -2.29 -16.30
CA ALA A 49 14.18 -2.52 -16.93
C ALA A 49 13.96 -1.60 -18.15
N PRO A 50 13.56 -2.12 -19.32
CA PRO A 50 13.39 -1.33 -20.56
C PRO A 50 12.39 -0.17 -20.39
N GLY A 51 11.27 -0.41 -19.72
CA GLY A 51 10.22 0.59 -19.47
C GLY A 51 10.36 1.37 -18.14
N ARG A 52 11.52 1.32 -17.48
CA ARG A 52 11.77 1.87 -16.14
C ARG A 52 11.26 3.28 -15.94
N SER A 53 11.56 4.20 -16.84
CA SER A 53 11.23 5.62 -16.67
C SER A 53 9.72 5.85 -16.56
N ILE A 54 8.92 5.18 -17.38
CA ILE A 54 7.48 5.32 -17.37
C ILE A 54 6.86 4.60 -16.19
N ALA A 55 7.37 3.41 -15.84
CA ALA A 55 6.94 2.69 -14.66
C ALA A 55 7.23 3.50 -13.39
N ARG A 56 8.42 4.07 -13.26
CA ARG A 56 8.80 4.95 -12.13
C ARG A 56 7.97 6.22 -12.05
N PHE A 57 7.60 6.82 -13.16
CA PHE A 57 6.72 7.99 -13.14
C PHE A 57 5.43 7.69 -12.38
N PHE A 58 4.72 6.61 -12.74
CA PHE A 58 3.47 6.24 -12.09
C PHE A 58 3.67 5.74 -10.65
N SER A 59 4.73 4.98 -10.36
CA SER A 59 5.03 4.56 -8.98
C SER A 59 5.39 5.73 -8.08
N THR A 60 6.04 6.77 -8.60
CA THR A 60 6.33 8.01 -7.87
C THR A 60 5.05 8.78 -7.56
N LEU A 61 4.12 8.90 -8.53
CA LEU A 61 2.81 9.50 -8.29
C LEU A 61 2.05 8.74 -7.21
N TYR A 62 2.03 7.40 -7.28
CA TYR A 62 1.47 6.57 -6.22
C TYR A 62 2.07 6.90 -4.86
N GLY A 63 3.40 6.92 -4.77
CA GLY A 63 4.11 7.20 -3.52
C GLY A 63 3.75 8.56 -2.93
N ILE A 64 3.86 9.63 -3.71
CA ILE A 64 3.58 10.99 -3.27
C ILE A 64 2.13 11.12 -2.79
N PHE A 65 1.17 10.74 -3.63
CA PHE A 65 -0.24 10.94 -3.32
C PHE A 65 -0.76 10.02 -2.23
N SER A 66 -0.23 8.79 -2.09
CA SER A 66 -0.59 7.91 -0.98
C SER A 66 -0.08 8.42 0.37
N VAL A 67 1.15 8.93 0.43
CA VAL A 67 1.71 9.56 1.64
C VAL A 67 0.90 10.80 2.02
N LEU A 68 0.63 11.71 1.07
CA LEU A 68 -0.16 12.91 1.33
C LEU A 68 -1.58 12.59 1.81
N ALA A 69 -2.25 11.62 1.18
CA ALA A 69 -3.58 11.18 1.59
C ALA A 69 -3.57 10.59 3.01
N MET A 70 -2.58 9.75 3.35
CA MET A 70 -2.52 9.12 4.66
C MET A 70 -2.09 10.08 5.76
N MET A 71 -1.22 11.03 5.48
CA MET A 71 -0.90 12.13 6.41
C MET A 71 -2.13 13.01 6.66
N GLY A 72 -2.89 13.33 5.61
CA GLY A 72 -4.16 14.03 5.74
C GLY A 72 -5.19 13.25 6.57
N ALA A 73 -5.28 11.93 6.34
CA ALA A 73 -6.11 11.04 7.14
C ALA A 73 -5.70 11.04 8.63
N TYR A 74 -4.40 10.95 8.91
CA TYR A 74 -3.89 11.06 10.27
C TYR A 74 -4.26 12.39 10.93
N TRP A 75 -4.14 13.50 10.20
CA TRP A 75 -4.56 14.82 10.68
C TRP A 75 -6.05 14.85 11.07
N LEU A 76 -6.93 14.21 10.31
CA LEU A 76 -8.36 14.14 10.60
C LEU A 76 -8.66 13.35 11.88
N VAL A 77 -7.95 12.22 12.11
CA VAL A 77 -8.27 11.29 13.18
C VAL A 77 -7.48 11.50 14.48
N ARG A 78 -6.40 12.28 14.46
CA ARG A 78 -5.45 12.39 15.57
C ARG A 78 -6.03 12.83 16.92
N LEU A 79 -7.11 13.62 16.92
CA LEU A 79 -7.69 14.16 18.15
C LEU A 79 -8.90 13.34 18.65
N ASP A 80 -9.78 12.93 17.74
CA ASP A 80 -11.12 12.45 18.06
C ASP A 80 -11.31 10.92 17.96
N SER A 81 -10.30 10.20 17.39
CA SER A 81 -10.42 8.76 17.16
C SER A 81 -9.82 7.92 18.29
N GLN A 82 -10.20 6.65 18.35
CA GLN A 82 -9.64 5.68 19.30
C GLN A 82 -8.12 5.54 19.14
N LYS A 83 -7.44 5.26 20.27
CA LYS A 83 -5.98 5.12 20.31
C LYS A 83 -5.45 4.13 19.28
N HIS A 84 -6.05 2.93 19.17
CA HIS A 84 -5.60 1.91 18.22
C HIS A 84 -5.75 2.37 16.78
N PHE A 85 -6.86 3.04 16.43
CA PHE A 85 -7.10 3.57 15.09
C PHE A 85 -6.06 4.64 14.70
N LYS A 86 -5.80 5.59 15.62
CA LYS A 86 -4.79 6.65 15.40
C LYS A 86 -3.40 6.07 15.16
N ILE A 87 -3.00 5.09 15.99
CA ILE A 87 -1.69 4.44 15.84
C ILE A 87 -1.64 3.65 14.54
N ALA A 88 -2.72 2.95 14.17
CA ALA A 88 -2.79 2.22 12.90
C ALA A 88 -2.62 3.14 11.69
N VAL A 89 -3.33 4.28 11.67
CA VAL A 89 -3.20 5.28 10.59
C VAL A 89 -1.78 5.86 10.53
N LEU A 90 -1.18 6.15 11.69
CA LEU A 90 0.20 6.65 11.76
C LEU A 90 1.21 5.63 11.23
N LEU A 91 1.11 4.37 11.68
CA LEU A 91 2.01 3.31 11.22
C LEU A 91 1.85 3.03 9.73
N PHE A 92 0.62 3.10 9.22
CA PHE A 92 0.38 2.94 7.79
C PHE A 92 0.96 4.12 6.98
N ALA A 93 0.90 5.35 7.51
CA ALA A 93 1.57 6.50 6.91
C ALA A 93 3.10 6.35 6.91
N ILE A 94 3.68 5.85 8.01
CA ILE A 94 5.11 5.53 8.10
C ILE A 94 5.48 4.44 7.08
N MET A 95 4.67 3.39 6.97
CA MET A 95 4.88 2.32 5.99
C MET A 95 4.90 2.86 4.55
N LEU A 96 3.91 3.67 4.15
CA LEU A 96 3.86 4.29 2.82
C LEU A 96 5.06 5.20 2.57
N THR A 97 5.51 5.95 3.58
CA THR A 97 6.70 6.80 3.50
C THR A 97 7.96 5.95 3.33
N THR A 98 8.10 4.87 4.11
CA THR A 98 9.21 3.90 4.01
C THR A 98 9.25 3.26 2.63
N SER A 99 8.10 2.83 2.11
CA SER A 99 7.96 2.28 0.76
C SER A 99 8.39 3.29 -0.31
N THR A 100 7.83 4.52 -0.25
CA THR A 100 8.08 5.56 -1.25
C THR A 100 9.56 5.96 -1.30
N ILE A 101 10.16 6.21 -0.15
CA ILE A 101 11.56 6.64 -0.05
C ILE A 101 12.49 5.44 -0.28
N GLY A 102 12.21 4.33 0.36
CA GLY A 102 13.07 3.15 0.32
C GLY A 102 13.24 2.58 -1.08
N TYR A 103 12.15 2.38 -1.82
CA TYR A 103 12.24 1.88 -3.19
C TYR A 103 12.76 2.92 -4.18
N ALA A 104 12.64 4.23 -3.89
CA ALA A 104 13.27 5.26 -4.70
C ALA A 104 14.80 5.24 -4.57
N PHE A 105 15.32 5.02 -3.36
CA PHE A 105 16.76 4.95 -3.11
C PHE A 105 17.36 3.58 -3.43
N PHE A 106 16.59 2.50 -3.24
CA PHE A 106 17.03 1.13 -3.42
C PHE A 106 16.09 0.37 -4.37
N PRO A 107 16.00 0.76 -5.66
CA PRO A 107 15.34 -0.08 -6.65
C PRO A 107 16.11 -1.39 -6.83
N LEU A 108 15.53 -2.42 -7.42
CA LEU A 108 16.32 -3.58 -7.84
C LEU A 108 17.37 -3.15 -8.87
N SER A 109 18.58 -3.69 -8.76
CA SER A 109 19.65 -3.44 -9.74
C SER A 109 19.34 -4.10 -11.07
N GLU A 110 18.80 -5.33 -10.99
CA GLU A 110 18.35 -6.10 -12.14
C GLU A 110 17.01 -6.77 -11.86
N SER A 111 16.27 -7.09 -12.91
CA SER A 111 15.09 -7.93 -12.80
C SER A 111 15.46 -9.31 -12.22
N GLY A 112 14.73 -9.75 -11.19
CA GLY A 112 14.89 -11.05 -10.57
C GLY A 112 15.96 -11.15 -9.48
N TYR A 113 16.46 -10.05 -8.93
CA TYR A 113 17.40 -10.01 -7.80
C TYR A 113 18.81 -10.53 -8.14
N ALA A 114 19.73 -9.62 -8.41
CA ALA A 114 21.13 -9.93 -8.73
C ALA A 114 22.04 -10.15 -7.48
N GLY A 115 21.54 -9.89 -6.28
CA GLY A 115 22.30 -10.06 -5.03
C GLY A 115 23.25 -8.91 -4.71
N THR A 116 23.08 -7.76 -5.33
CA THR A 116 23.88 -6.56 -5.04
C THR A 116 23.51 -5.96 -3.68
N PHE A 117 24.35 -5.06 -3.15
CA PHE A 117 24.02 -4.30 -1.93
C PHE A 117 22.68 -3.57 -2.07
N GLN A 118 22.40 -3.00 -3.23
CA GLN A 118 21.14 -2.31 -3.54
C GLN A 118 19.95 -3.26 -3.42
N ASP A 119 20.07 -4.49 -3.95
CA ASP A 119 19.01 -5.50 -3.87
C ASP A 119 18.78 -5.97 -2.44
N VAL A 120 19.85 -6.14 -1.64
CA VAL A 120 19.73 -6.46 -0.21
C VAL A 120 18.97 -5.36 0.52
N MET A 121 19.27 -4.09 0.25
CA MET A 121 18.56 -2.95 0.84
C MET A 121 17.09 -2.90 0.38
N HIS A 122 16.80 -3.23 -0.89
CA HIS A 122 15.44 -3.38 -1.40
C HIS A 122 14.64 -4.41 -0.58
N MET A 123 15.24 -5.56 -0.31
CA MET A 123 14.61 -6.61 0.49
C MET A 123 14.40 -6.20 1.95
N ILE A 124 15.33 -5.44 2.53
CA ILE A 124 15.18 -4.88 3.89
C ILE A 124 14.00 -3.90 3.92
N VAL A 125 13.91 -3.00 2.93
CA VAL A 125 12.76 -2.09 2.79
C VAL A 125 11.46 -2.89 2.67
N THR A 126 11.44 -3.93 1.85
CA THR A 126 10.26 -4.80 1.68
C THR A 126 9.86 -5.46 2.99
N ALA A 127 10.81 -5.99 3.75
CA ALA A 127 10.54 -6.59 5.06
C ALA A 127 9.93 -5.58 6.05
N LEU A 128 10.49 -4.36 6.11
CA LEU A 128 9.94 -3.28 6.94
C LEU A 128 8.51 -2.89 6.52
N VAL A 129 8.27 -2.76 5.22
CA VAL A 129 6.93 -2.46 4.68
C VAL A 129 5.93 -3.54 5.06
N VAL A 130 6.29 -4.82 4.94
CA VAL A 130 5.43 -5.95 5.31
C VAL A 130 5.12 -5.91 6.82
N VAL A 131 6.12 -5.75 7.67
CA VAL A 131 5.95 -5.72 9.13
C VAL A 131 5.06 -4.55 9.55
N LEU A 132 5.32 -3.34 9.05
CA LEU A 132 4.51 -2.15 9.35
C LEU A 132 3.07 -2.30 8.85
N THR A 133 2.86 -2.89 7.67
CA THR A 133 1.54 -3.19 7.13
C THR A 133 0.77 -4.14 8.07
N MET A 134 1.38 -5.25 8.45
CA MET A 134 0.74 -6.25 9.32
C MET A 134 0.37 -5.66 10.69
N ILE A 135 1.28 -4.93 11.33
CA ILE A 135 0.99 -4.28 12.62
C ILE A 135 -0.15 -3.28 12.47
N SER A 136 -0.13 -2.45 11.41
CA SER A 136 -1.20 -1.48 11.15
C SER A 136 -2.55 -2.17 10.96
N MET A 137 -2.62 -3.22 10.16
CA MET A 137 -3.87 -3.95 9.89
C MET A 137 -4.42 -4.63 11.15
N ILE A 138 -3.56 -5.22 11.98
CA ILE A 138 -3.97 -5.80 13.27
C ILE A 138 -4.58 -4.73 14.18
N LEU A 139 -3.96 -3.55 14.26
CA LEU A 139 -4.49 -2.44 15.05
C LEU A 139 -5.81 -1.89 14.49
N PHE A 140 -5.98 -1.83 13.16
CA PHE A 140 -7.26 -1.51 12.53
C PHE A 140 -8.32 -2.54 12.89
N ALA A 141 -8.03 -3.84 12.79
CA ALA A 141 -8.97 -4.91 13.17
C ALA A 141 -9.41 -4.78 14.64
N ILE A 142 -8.46 -4.56 15.56
CA ILE A 142 -8.76 -4.35 16.98
C ILE A 142 -9.67 -3.12 17.15
N SER A 143 -9.40 -2.03 16.44
CA SER A 143 -10.20 -0.81 16.53
C SER A 143 -11.61 -1.03 16.00
N PHE A 144 -11.76 -1.62 14.81
CA PHE A 144 -13.06 -1.89 14.20
C PHE A 144 -13.93 -2.84 15.05
N LYS A 145 -13.30 -3.87 15.64
CA LYS A 145 -14.01 -4.76 16.57
C LYS A 145 -14.51 -4.01 17.80
N LYS A 146 -13.69 -3.13 18.39
CA LYS A 146 -14.06 -2.33 19.57
C LYS A 146 -15.17 -1.31 19.29
N THR A 147 -15.29 -0.82 18.07
CA THR A 147 -16.33 0.13 17.63
C THR A 147 -17.55 -0.53 17.01
N ASN A 148 -17.62 -1.86 17.04
CA ASN A 148 -18.68 -2.66 16.42
C ASN A 148 -18.87 -2.42 14.91
N GLN A 149 -17.78 -2.03 14.23
CA GLN A 149 -17.75 -1.87 12.76
C GLN A 149 -17.45 -3.22 12.10
N LEU A 150 -18.38 -4.16 12.20
CA LEU A 150 -18.15 -5.56 11.83
C LEU A 150 -17.76 -5.74 10.36
N LYS A 151 -18.34 -4.95 9.43
CA LYS A 151 -17.96 -5.01 8.01
C LYS A 151 -16.49 -4.65 7.80
N ALA A 152 -16.03 -3.55 8.40
CA ALA A 152 -14.64 -3.13 8.33
C ALA A 152 -13.70 -4.14 9.01
N PHE A 153 -14.12 -4.71 10.14
CA PHE A 153 -13.38 -5.76 10.83
C PHE A 153 -13.17 -6.99 9.95
N TYR A 154 -14.23 -7.56 9.36
CA TYR A 154 -14.10 -8.74 8.50
C TYR A 154 -13.35 -8.44 7.19
N SER A 155 -13.53 -7.25 6.59
CA SER A 155 -12.73 -6.83 5.42
C SER A 155 -11.23 -6.77 5.75
N THR A 156 -10.90 -6.28 6.95
CA THR A 156 -9.50 -6.24 7.42
C THR A 156 -8.95 -7.64 7.67
N LEU A 157 -9.73 -8.54 8.27
CA LEU A 157 -9.31 -9.94 8.46
C LEU A 157 -9.08 -10.63 7.12
N LEU A 158 -9.96 -10.42 6.13
CA LEU A 158 -9.78 -10.96 4.78
C LEU A 158 -8.46 -10.44 4.17
N ALA A 159 -8.18 -9.14 4.27
CA ALA A 159 -6.94 -8.58 3.77
C ALA A 159 -5.70 -9.17 4.46
N ILE A 160 -5.71 -9.32 5.79
CA ILE A 160 -4.65 -9.99 6.56
C ILE A 160 -4.47 -11.44 6.08
N THR A 161 -5.57 -12.16 5.88
CA THR A 161 -5.54 -13.55 5.41
C THR A 161 -4.88 -13.66 4.04
N ILE A 162 -5.26 -12.80 3.09
CA ILE A 162 -4.64 -12.78 1.75
C ILE A 162 -3.14 -12.49 1.86
N LEU A 163 -2.72 -11.53 2.68
CA LEU A 163 -1.30 -11.20 2.87
C LEU A 163 -0.52 -12.37 3.46
N LEU A 164 -1.06 -13.06 4.47
CA LEU A 164 -0.41 -14.22 5.09
C LEU A 164 -0.26 -15.38 4.10
N PHE A 165 -1.32 -15.71 3.37
CA PHE A 165 -1.27 -16.78 2.37
C PHE A 165 -0.32 -16.44 1.21
N SER A 166 -0.29 -15.17 0.77
CA SER A 166 0.67 -14.73 -0.25
C SER A 166 2.11 -14.79 0.27
N GLY A 167 2.36 -14.34 1.51
CA GLY A 167 3.69 -14.42 2.12
C GLY A 167 4.21 -15.86 2.25
N ILE A 168 3.36 -16.80 2.68
CA ILE A 168 3.68 -18.24 2.71
C ILE A 168 3.86 -18.76 1.27
N GLY A 169 2.98 -18.35 0.36
CA GLY A 169 3.01 -18.76 -1.04
C GLY A 169 4.33 -18.44 -1.73
N ILE A 170 4.94 -17.29 -1.46
CA ILE A 170 6.25 -16.91 -2.01
C ILE A 170 7.34 -17.96 -1.67
N GLY A 171 7.27 -18.60 -0.50
CA GLY A 171 8.25 -19.60 -0.09
C GLY A 171 7.96 -21.04 -0.56
N VAL A 172 6.74 -21.33 -1.01
CA VAL A 172 6.27 -22.71 -1.26
C VAL A 172 5.87 -22.94 -2.72
N ILE A 173 5.42 -21.89 -3.41
CA ILE A 173 4.95 -22.00 -4.81
C ILE A 173 6.14 -21.97 -5.77
N SER A 174 5.99 -22.68 -6.89
CA SER A 174 6.98 -22.64 -7.97
C SER A 174 7.33 -21.20 -8.36
N PRO A 175 8.62 -20.89 -8.60
CA PRO A 175 9.07 -19.58 -9.08
C PRO A 175 8.29 -19.06 -10.29
N ASN A 176 7.72 -19.96 -11.10
CA ASN A 176 6.90 -19.60 -12.26
C ASN A 176 5.61 -18.81 -11.90
N TYR A 177 5.20 -18.82 -10.63
CA TYR A 177 4.01 -18.11 -10.13
C TYR A 177 4.34 -17.04 -9.09
N PHE A 178 5.61 -16.73 -8.88
CA PHE A 178 6.06 -15.73 -7.91
C PHE A 178 5.38 -14.38 -8.12
N GLY A 179 5.39 -13.89 -9.35
CA GLY A 179 4.78 -12.60 -9.70
C GLY A 179 3.26 -12.56 -9.46
N LEU A 180 2.56 -13.67 -9.66
CA LEU A 180 1.13 -13.77 -9.35
C LEU A 180 0.88 -13.63 -7.85
N VAL A 181 1.65 -14.37 -7.04
CA VAL A 181 1.51 -14.38 -5.58
C VAL A 181 1.85 -13.02 -4.97
N GLU A 182 2.92 -12.38 -5.46
CA GLU A 182 3.29 -11.02 -5.06
C GLU A 182 2.16 -10.02 -5.34
N ARG A 183 1.50 -10.12 -6.49
CA ARG A 183 0.38 -9.24 -6.86
C ARG A 183 -0.79 -9.35 -5.91
N PHE A 184 -1.12 -10.53 -5.42
CA PHE A 184 -2.15 -10.69 -4.40
C PHE A 184 -1.81 -9.90 -3.13
N SER A 185 -0.55 -9.95 -2.67
CA SER A 185 -0.11 -9.15 -1.53
C SER A 185 -0.23 -7.66 -1.81
N VAL A 186 0.40 -7.22 -2.89
CA VAL A 186 0.55 -5.78 -3.15
C VAL A 186 -0.78 -5.12 -3.49
N TYR A 187 -1.61 -5.75 -4.34
CA TYR A 187 -2.93 -5.21 -4.67
C TYR A 187 -3.84 -5.16 -3.44
N THR A 188 -3.73 -6.15 -2.55
CA THR A 188 -4.45 -6.10 -1.27
C THR A 188 -4.07 -4.87 -0.46
N VAL A 189 -2.79 -4.54 -0.34
CA VAL A 189 -2.34 -3.34 0.41
C VAL A 189 -2.81 -2.06 -0.26
N VAL A 190 -2.71 -1.95 -1.60
CA VAL A 190 -3.13 -0.78 -2.35
C VAL A 190 -4.65 -0.54 -2.24
N LEU A 191 -5.45 -1.59 -2.38
CA LEU A 191 -6.91 -1.50 -2.24
C LEU A 191 -7.31 -1.24 -0.78
N TYR A 192 -6.61 -1.85 0.18
CA TYR A 192 -6.83 -1.61 1.60
C TYR A 192 -6.50 -0.17 1.99
N PHE A 193 -5.46 0.44 1.43
CA PHE A 193 -5.20 1.87 1.58
C PHE A 193 -6.42 2.71 1.14
N GLY A 194 -6.96 2.47 -0.06
CA GLY A 194 -8.16 3.15 -0.55
C GLY A 194 -9.37 2.95 0.37
N PHE A 195 -9.54 1.72 0.89
CA PHE A 195 -10.60 1.39 1.84
C PHE A 195 -10.48 2.18 3.15
N ILE A 196 -9.30 2.27 3.75
CA ILE A 196 -9.07 3.05 4.97
C ILE A 196 -9.34 4.54 4.75
N ILE A 197 -8.88 5.11 3.63
CA ILE A 197 -9.17 6.51 3.30
C ILE A 197 -10.68 6.73 3.15
N THR A 198 -11.41 5.81 2.54
CA THR A 198 -12.87 5.87 2.43
C THR A 198 -13.53 5.91 3.80
N ILE A 199 -13.14 5.03 4.73
CA ILE A 199 -13.64 5.05 6.11
C ILE A 199 -13.35 6.39 6.78
N VAL A 200 -12.11 6.85 6.75
CA VAL A 200 -11.71 8.12 7.41
C VAL A 200 -12.47 9.31 6.85
N THR A 201 -12.71 9.36 5.55
CA THR A 201 -13.39 10.50 4.92
C THR A 201 -14.92 10.46 5.08
N LEU A 202 -15.54 9.28 5.17
CA LEU A 202 -17.00 9.13 5.33
C LEU A 202 -17.43 9.24 6.80
N GLU A 203 -16.74 8.58 7.75
CA GLU A 203 -17.20 8.48 9.14
C GLU A 203 -16.99 9.74 9.99
N SER A 204 -15.96 10.53 9.69
CA SER A 204 -15.80 11.83 10.38
C SER A 204 -16.98 12.81 10.16
N GLY A 205 -18.02 12.44 9.39
CA GLY A 205 -19.21 13.23 9.15
C GLY A 205 -20.35 12.96 10.12
N LYS A 206 -20.43 11.76 10.68
CA LYS A 206 -21.59 11.32 11.48
C LYS A 206 -21.63 11.85 12.92
N THR A 207 -20.51 12.30 13.45
CA THR A 207 -20.41 12.82 14.82
C THR A 207 -20.95 14.26 14.99
N HIS A 208 -21.19 15.01 13.92
CA HIS A 208 -21.73 16.38 13.99
C HIS A 208 -23.25 16.45 13.75
N GLU A 209 -23.89 15.47 13.12
CA GLU A 209 -25.33 15.46 12.90
C GLU A 209 -26.16 14.92 14.08
N GLN A 210 -25.54 14.36 15.10
CA GLN A 210 -26.25 13.85 16.30
C GLN A 210 -26.27 14.83 17.46
N ASN A 211 -25.66 16.02 17.34
CA ASN A 211 -25.62 17.04 18.39
C ASN A 211 -26.32 18.36 18.00
N ASP A 212 -27.02 18.40 16.87
CA ASP A 212 -27.94 19.47 16.46
C ASP A 212 -29.39 18.94 16.52
#